data_3047d3f5b2ba408e911424a50171c627
#
_entry.id   3047d3f5b2ba408e911424a50171c627
#
_cell.length_a   1.000
_cell.length_b   1.000
_cell.length_c   1.000
_cell.angle_alpha   90.00
_cell.angle_beta   90.00
_cell.angle_gamma   90.00
#
_symmetry.space_group_name_H-M   'P 1'
#
loop_
_entity.id
_entity.type
_entity.pdbx_description
1 polymer ?
#
loop_
_entity_poly.entity_id
_entity_poly.type
_entity_poly.pdbx_seq_one_letter_code
_entity_poly.pdbx_strand_id
1 'polypeptide(L)'
;RVAKQPKKYTLTDVLLETMSIIAYKQPITKIEVEKIRGVKSDHAVNKLVEYGLVEEVGRLDAPGKPILFGTTEEFLRRFSVPSIDDLPSLNPEQLEHFKEEAEDEAKIRMDI
;
A
#
# COMPACT_ATOMS: atom_id res chain seq x y z
N ARG A 1 15.52 -20.86 -11.45
CA ARG A 1 15.09 -20.61 -11.82
C ARG A 1 14.57 -20.08 -11.99
N VAL A 2 14.70 -20.44 -12.05
CA VAL A 2 14.11 -19.91 -12.57
C VAL A 2 13.55 -19.28 -12.51
N ALA A 3 14.06 -19.51 -12.42
CA ALA A 3 13.56 -18.80 -12.62
C ALA A 3 12.59 -18.65 -12.50
N LYS A 4 12.65 -18.65 -11.93
CA LYS A 4 11.53 -18.52 -12.09
C LYS A 4 11.20 -17.29 -12.52
N GLN A 5 10.76 -17.33 -13.32
CA GLN A 5 10.15 -16.24 -13.92
C GLN A 5 9.23 -15.60 -12.99
N PRO A 6 9.40 -14.37 -12.73
CA PRO A 6 8.49 -13.72 -11.81
C PRO A 6 7.12 -13.84 -12.33
N LYS A 7 6.24 -14.16 -11.43
CA LYS A 7 4.90 -14.21 -11.76
C LYS A 7 4.50 -12.89 -12.23
N LYS A 8 3.78 -12.85 -13.29
CA LYS A 8 3.17 -11.66 -13.70
C LYS A 8 1.98 -11.47 -12.84
N TYR A 9 2.00 -10.56 -11.94
CA TYR A 9 0.81 -10.27 -11.17
C TYR A 9 0.24 -8.96 -11.66
N THR A 10 -1.06 -8.86 -11.58
CA THR A 10 -1.76 -7.68 -12.00
C THR A 10 -1.90 -6.74 -10.83
N LEU A 11 -1.41 -5.54 -10.97
CA LEU A 11 -1.59 -4.53 -9.94
C LEU A 11 -2.84 -3.75 -10.29
N THR A 12 -3.92 -4.10 -9.64
CA THR A 12 -5.18 -3.40 -9.84
C THR A 12 -5.10 -2.00 -9.27
N ASP A 13 -6.09 -1.17 -9.58
CA ASP A 13 -6.12 0.18 -9.03
C ASP A 13 -6.14 0.14 -7.51
N VAL A 14 -6.84 -0.82 -6.92
CA VAL A 14 -6.89 -0.96 -5.48
C VAL A 14 -5.51 -1.26 -4.92
N LEU A 15 -4.77 -2.15 -5.56
CA LEU A 15 -3.44 -2.50 -5.08
C LEU A 15 -2.47 -1.34 -5.26
N LEU A 16 -2.57 -0.62 -6.38
CA LEU A 16 -1.72 0.53 -6.60
C LEU A 16 -1.98 1.63 -5.58
N GLU A 17 -3.25 1.88 -5.31
CA GLU A 17 -3.62 2.88 -4.33
C GLU A 17 -3.09 2.51 -2.95
N THR A 18 -3.31 1.27 -2.55
CA THR A 18 -2.89 0.80 -1.24
C THR A 18 -1.36 0.86 -1.12
N MET A 19 -0.67 0.43 -2.16
CA MET A 19 0.79 0.45 -2.17
C MET A 19 1.32 1.88 -2.08
N SER A 20 0.68 2.82 -2.77
CA SER A 20 1.09 4.22 -2.72
C SER A 20 0.95 4.78 -1.31
N ILE A 21 -0.13 4.45 -0.64
CA ILE A 21 -0.35 4.92 0.72
C ILE A 21 0.75 4.38 1.64
N ILE A 22 1.04 3.10 1.51
CA ILE A 22 2.07 2.49 2.34
C ILE A 22 3.43 3.13 2.05
N ALA A 23 3.73 3.34 0.78
CA ALA A 23 5.03 3.89 0.40
C ALA A 23 5.24 5.27 0.99
N TYR A 24 4.21 6.10 1.00
CA TYR A 24 4.36 7.46 1.51
C TYR A 24 4.23 7.58 3.01
N LYS A 25 3.49 6.67 3.63
CA LYS A 25 3.23 6.76 5.06
C LYS A 25 4.03 5.80 5.90
N GLN A 26 4.81 4.96 5.27
CA GLN A 26 5.55 3.93 6.00
C GLN A 26 6.42 4.52 7.09
N PRO A 27 6.56 3.82 8.21
CA PRO A 27 5.85 2.58 8.53
C PRO A 27 4.40 2.88 8.94
N ILE A 28 3.50 1.99 8.56
CA ILE A 28 2.07 2.26 8.75
C ILE A 28 1.36 0.94 9.07
N THR A 29 0.30 1.01 9.86
CA THR A 29 -0.49 -0.17 10.20
C THR A 29 -1.63 -0.35 9.21
N LYS A 30 -2.22 -1.55 9.20
CA LYS A 30 -3.38 -1.80 8.35
C LYS A 30 -4.54 -0.87 8.69
N ILE A 31 -4.73 -0.61 10.00
CA ILE A 31 -5.82 0.25 10.43
C ILE A 31 -5.64 1.65 9.86
N GLU A 32 -4.40 2.14 9.86
CA GLU A 32 -4.13 3.46 9.29
C GLU A 32 -4.41 3.47 7.80
N VAL A 33 -4.02 2.41 7.11
CA VAL A 33 -4.29 2.30 5.67
C VAL A 33 -5.80 2.35 5.44
N GLU A 34 -6.55 1.62 6.26
CA GLU A 34 -8.00 1.59 6.12
C GLU A 34 -8.62 2.95 6.39
N LYS A 35 -8.07 3.68 7.36
CA LYS A 35 -8.58 5.01 7.64
C LYS A 35 -8.38 5.94 6.45
N ILE A 36 -7.23 5.85 5.81
CA ILE A 36 -6.93 6.68 4.66
C ILE A 36 -7.81 6.30 3.48
N ARG A 37 -7.96 5.00 3.24
CA ARG A 37 -8.77 4.54 2.11
C ARG A 37 -10.27 4.65 2.39
N GLY A 38 -10.66 4.55 3.66
CA GLY A 38 -12.06 4.56 4.02
C GLY A 38 -12.76 3.24 3.83
N VAL A 39 -12.02 2.18 3.52
CA VAL A 39 -12.58 0.85 3.34
C VAL A 39 -11.60 -0.17 3.88
N LYS A 40 -12.09 -1.39 4.09
CA LYS A 40 -11.24 -2.48 4.54
C LYS A 40 -10.14 -2.75 3.54
N SER A 41 -8.94 -2.95 4.03
CA SER A 41 -7.79 -3.09 3.15
C SER A 41 -6.95 -4.33 3.45
N ASP A 42 -7.44 -5.22 4.30
CA ASP A 42 -6.71 -6.45 4.63
C ASP A 42 -6.27 -7.21 3.40
N HIS A 43 -7.21 -7.44 2.49
CA HIS A 43 -6.92 -8.24 1.32
C HIS A 43 -5.83 -7.58 0.46
N ALA A 44 -5.95 -6.26 0.28
CA ALA A 44 -5.00 -5.55 -0.56
C ALA A 44 -3.60 -5.58 0.07
N VAL A 45 -3.50 -5.34 1.38
CA VAL A 45 -2.21 -5.37 2.05
C VAL A 45 -1.61 -6.78 1.96
N ASN A 46 -2.43 -7.80 2.23
CA ASN A 46 -1.94 -9.16 2.18
C ASN A 46 -1.45 -9.55 0.80
N LYS A 47 -2.14 -9.11 -0.23
CA LYS A 47 -1.72 -9.37 -1.60
C LYS A 47 -0.38 -8.71 -1.90
N LEU A 48 -0.20 -7.48 -1.44
CA LEU A 48 1.06 -6.78 -1.66
C LEU A 48 2.21 -7.47 -0.94
N VAL A 49 1.94 -8.01 0.25
CA VAL A 49 2.95 -8.79 0.96
C VAL A 49 3.26 -10.06 0.18
N GLU A 50 2.24 -10.72 -0.33
CA GLU A 50 2.41 -11.93 -1.10
C GLU A 50 3.26 -11.68 -2.35
N TYR A 51 3.07 -10.54 -2.97
CA TYR A 51 3.84 -10.18 -4.17
C TYR A 51 5.25 -9.70 -3.83
N GLY A 52 5.57 -9.57 -2.55
CA GLY A 52 6.91 -9.13 -2.16
C GLY A 52 7.14 -7.64 -2.30
N LEU A 53 6.08 -6.87 -2.42
CA LEU A 53 6.19 -5.42 -2.57
C LEU A 53 6.07 -4.68 -1.24
N VAL A 54 5.48 -5.33 -0.25
CA VAL A 54 5.28 -4.77 1.08
C VAL A 54 5.73 -5.81 2.09
N GLU A 55 6.26 -5.39 3.21
CA GLU A 55 6.72 -6.31 4.26
C GLU A 55 6.47 -5.73 5.63
N GLU A 56 6.48 -6.60 6.63
CA GLU A 56 6.39 -6.16 8.01
C GLU A 56 7.73 -5.56 8.40
N VAL A 57 7.70 -4.36 8.95
CA VAL A 57 8.95 -3.70 9.33
C VAL A 57 9.05 -3.48 10.83
N GLY A 58 8.02 -3.85 11.58
CA GLY A 58 8.07 -3.72 13.03
C GLY A 58 6.69 -3.77 13.61
N ARG A 59 6.57 -3.35 14.86
CA ARG A 59 5.29 -3.29 15.54
C ARG A 59 5.16 -1.95 16.23
N LEU A 60 3.95 -1.42 16.16
CA LEU A 60 3.67 -0.15 16.81
C LEU A 60 3.59 -0.36 18.32
N ASP A 61 4.16 0.56 19.07
CA ASP A 61 4.12 0.50 20.52
C ASP A 61 2.79 1.05 21.00
N ALA A 62 1.76 0.21 20.92
CA ALA A 62 0.40 0.57 21.27
C ALA A 62 -0.32 -0.71 21.67
N PRO A 63 -1.50 -0.60 22.27
CA PRO A 63 -2.23 -1.80 22.66
C PRO A 63 -2.43 -2.72 21.48
N GLY A 64 -2.16 -4.01 21.69
CA GLY A 64 -2.24 -5.01 20.63
C GLY A 64 -1.03 -5.05 19.73
N LYS A 65 -0.13 -4.09 19.87
CA LYS A 65 1.11 -4.02 19.10
C LYS A 65 0.87 -4.33 17.63
N PRO A 66 0.12 -3.46 16.92
CA PRO A 66 -0.20 -3.70 15.52
C PRO A 66 1.06 -3.76 14.67
N ILE A 67 0.99 -4.55 13.62
CA ILE A 67 2.12 -4.71 12.71
C ILE A 67 2.27 -3.44 11.87
N LEU A 68 3.52 -3.01 11.71
CA LEU A 68 3.84 -1.90 10.84
C LEU A 68 4.36 -2.44 9.52
N PHE A 69 3.90 -1.83 8.44
CA PHE A 69 4.26 -2.25 7.09
C PHE A 69 5.06 -1.18 6.36
N GLY A 70 5.89 -1.62 5.46
CA GLY A 70 6.64 -0.73 4.59
C GLY A 70 6.88 -1.39 3.26
N THR A 71 7.45 -0.64 2.33
CA THR A 71 7.76 -1.20 1.01
C THR A 71 9.10 -1.89 1.04
N THR A 72 9.35 -2.73 0.03
CA THR A 72 10.55 -3.55 -0.03
C THR A 72 11.49 -3.02 -1.09
N GLU A 73 12.70 -3.60 -1.12
CA GLU A 73 13.62 -3.30 -2.21
C GLU A 73 13.06 -3.75 -3.54
N GLU A 74 12.31 -4.83 -3.51
CA GLU A 74 11.68 -5.33 -4.73
C GLU A 74 10.74 -4.29 -5.31
N PHE A 75 10.02 -3.57 -4.45
CA PHE A 75 9.15 -2.50 -4.88
C PHE A 75 9.94 -1.44 -5.67
N LEU A 76 11.06 -1.01 -5.11
CA LEU A 76 11.88 0.00 -5.79
C LEU A 76 12.43 -0.52 -7.11
N ARG A 77 12.86 -1.77 -7.11
CA ARG A 77 13.41 -2.38 -8.30
C ARG A 77 12.38 -2.50 -9.41
N ARG A 78 11.19 -2.94 -9.03
CA ARG A 78 10.12 -3.14 -10.00
C ARG A 78 9.65 -1.85 -10.63
N PHE A 79 9.73 -0.76 -9.88
CA PHE A 79 9.28 0.53 -10.37
C PHE A 79 10.44 1.38 -10.87
N SER A 80 11.63 0.80 -10.91
CA SER A 80 12.82 1.42 -11.50
C SER A 80 13.13 2.78 -10.90
N VAL A 81 13.00 2.89 -9.58
CA VAL A 81 13.33 4.13 -8.90
C VAL A 81 14.36 3.83 -7.83
N PRO A 82 15.31 4.74 -7.60
CA PRO A 82 16.32 4.53 -6.59
C PRO A 82 15.82 4.74 -5.16
N SER A 83 14.76 5.50 -5.00
CA SER A 83 14.22 5.74 -3.67
C SER A 83 12.77 6.13 -3.76
N ILE A 84 12.11 6.14 -2.62
CA ILE A 84 10.71 6.54 -2.54
C ILE A 84 10.50 7.95 -3.08
N ASP A 85 11.45 8.82 -2.81
CA ASP A 85 11.31 10.22 -3.21
C ASP A 85 11.27 10.41 -4.72
N ASP A 86 11.71 9.40 -5.45
CA ASP A 86 11.77 9.49 -6.90
C ASP A 86 10.57 8.89 -7.60
N LEU A 87 9.55 8.49 -6.87
CA LEU A 87 8.37 7.87 -7.46
C LEU A 87 7.44 8.94 -8.02
N PRO A 88 7.35 9.04 -9.35
CA PRO A 88 6.55 10.12 -9.93
C PRO A 88 5.06 9.97 -9.67
N SER A 89 4.60 8.74 -9.55
CA SER A 89 3.18 8.50 -9.33
C SER A 89 2.79 8.51 -7.86
N LEU A 90 3.75 8.79 -6.97
CA LEU A 90 3.49 8.77 -5.54
C LEU A 90 3.80 10.11 -4.91
N ASN A 91 3.54 11.20 -5.61
CA ASN A 91 3.74 12.51 -5.04
C ASN A 91 2.56 12.85 -4.12
N PRO A 92 2.72 13.85 -3.27
CA PRO A 92 1.66 14.16 -2.28
C PRO A 92 0.32 14.51 -2.90
N GLU A 93 0.32 15.14 -4.06
CA GLU A 93 -0.94 15.49 -4.70
C GLU A 93 -1.71 14.26 -5.12
N GLN A 94 -1.02 13.29 -5.69
CA GLN A 94 -1.68 12.07 -6.11
C GLN A 94 -2.14 11.25 -4.91
N LEU A 95 -1.38 11.27 -3.85
CA LEU A 95 -1.77 10.57 -2.64
C LEU A 95 -3.06 11.18 -2.07
N GLU A 96 -3.15 12.51 -2.09
CA GLU A 96 -4.37 13.18 -1.64
C GLU A 96 -5.55 12.81 -2.53
N HIS A 97 -5.32 12.73 -3.82
CA HIS A 97 -6.36 12.36 -4.75
C HIS A 97 -6.87 10.95 -4.45
N PHE A 98 -5.96 10.01 -4.22
CA PHE A 98 -6.35 8.65 -3.87
C PHE A 98 -7.15 8.63 -2.58
N LYS A 99 -6.74 9.45 -1.63
CA LYS A 99 -7.43 9.52 -0.36
C LYS A 99 -8.85 10.04 -0.54
N GLU A 100 -9.01 11.07 -1.35
CA GLU A 100 -10.33 11.63 -1.61
C GLU A 100 -11.22 10.62 -2.31
N GLU A 101 -10.69 9.91 -3.28
CA GLU A 101 -11.45 8.89 -3.97
C GLU A 101 -11.88 7.79 -3.02
N ALA A 102 -11.01 7.40 -2.12
CA ALA A 102 -11.33 6.37 -1.16
C ALA A 102 -12.43 6.82 -0.21
N GLU A 103 -12.38 8.08 0.20
CA GLU A 103 -13.40 8.62 1.08
C GLU A 103 -14.75 8.69 0.39
N ASP A 104 -14.75 9.07 -0.86
CA ASP A 104 -16.00 9.11 -1.63
C ASP A 104 -16.57 7.70 -1.80
N GLU A 105 -15.71 6.75 -2.06
CA GLU A 105 -16.13 5.36 -2.20
C GLU A 105 -16.77 4.86 -0.91
N ALA A 106 -16.15 5.20 0.22
CA ALA A 106 -16.67 4.79 1.51
C ALA A 106 -18.04 5.40 1.79
N LYS A 107 -18.23 6.67 1.40
CA LYS A 107 -19.52 7.33 1.57
C LYS A 107 -20.59 6.65 0.76
N ILE A 108 -20.28 6.30 -0.47
CA ILE A 108 -21.25 5.63 -1.32
C ILE A 108 -21.66 4.31 -0.70
N ARG A 109 -20.70 3.57 -0.18
CA ARG A 109 -21.00 2.29 0.45
C ARG A 109 -21.87 2.44 1.68
N MET A 110 -21.63 3.50 2.43
CA MET A 110 -22.39 3.69 3.65
C MET A 110 -23.81 4.14 3.37
N ASP A 111 -24.06 4.69 2.22
CA ASP A 111 -25.41 5.12 1.85
C ASP A 111 -26.28 3.98 1.37
N ILE A 112 -25.71 2.84 1.16
CA ILE A 112 -26.44 1.65 0.77
C ILE A 112 -26.83 0.84 1.99
#